data_85fdcad42620dbcfea0b134767df727e
#
_entry.id   85fdcad42620dbcfea0b134767df727e
#
_cell.length_a   1.000
_cell.length_b   1.000
_cell.length_c   1.000
_cell.angle_alpha   90.00
_cell.angle_beta   90.00
_cell.angle_gamma   90.00
#
_symmetry.space_group_name_H-M   'P 1'
#
loop_
_entity.id
_entity.type
_entity.pdbx_description
1 polymer ?
#
loop_
_entity_poly.entity_id
_entity_poly.type
_entity_poly.pdbx_seq_one_letter_code
_entity_poly.pdbx_strand_id
1 'polypeptide(L)' 'MASTDPLLTAREGAAELQISVPTFWRWVSNETLPKAVKLGGMSRWPRSELLAVIERAKAKRDAA' A
#
# COMPACT_ATOMS: atom_id res chain seq x y z
N MET A 1 6.98 4.57 -23.36
CA MET A 1 6.21 4.81 -22.58
C MET A 1 6.49 4.53 -21.25
N ALA A 2 6.25 5.21 -20.48
CA ALA A 2 6.55 5.04 -19.15
C ALA A 2 5.83 3.87 -18.57
N SER A 3 6.44 3.28 -17.64
CA SER A 3 5.81 2.23 -16.94
C SER A 3 4.60 2.79 -16.22
N THR A 4 3.63 1.98 -16.09
CA THR A 4 2.43 2.33 -15.40
C THR A 4 2.56 1.97 -13.96
N ASP A 5 2.21 2.89 -13.11
CA ASP A 5 2.15 2.65 -11.68
C ASP A 5 0.71 2.86 -11.28
N PRO A 6 -0.12 1.83 -11.38
CA PRO A 6 -1.55 2.00 -11.17
C PRO A 6 -1.85 2.50 -9.77
N LEU A 7 -2.85 3.35 -9.70
CA LEU A 7 -3.34 3.87 -8.43
C LEU A 7 -4.45 2.95 -7.94
N LEU A 8 -4.30 2.45 -6.73
CA LEU A 8 -5.22 1.47 -6.17
C LEU A 8 -6.13 2.11 -5.14
N THR A 9 -7.36 1.64 -5.08
CA THR A 9 -8.25 2.00 -3.99
C THR A 9 -7.83 1.23 -2.74
N ALA A 10 -8.42 1.61 -1.59
CA ALA A 10 -8.16 0.88 -0.35
C ALA A 10 -8.53 -0.59 -0.51
N ARG A 11 -9.65 -0.87 -1.18
CA ARG A 11 -10.06 -2.25 -1.40
C ARG A 11 -9.05 -3.01 -2.25
N GLU A 12 -8.59 -2.39 -3.33
CA GLU A 12 -7.61 -3.02 -4.20
C GLU A 12 -6.28 -3.20 -3.49
N GLY A 13 -5.87 -2.21 -2.71
CA GLY A 13 -4.63 -2.30 -1.96
C GLY A 13 -4.69 -3.40 -0.91
N ALA A 14 -5.81 -3.50 -0.22
CA ALA A 14 -5.98 -4.57 0.77
C ALA A 14 -5.91 -5.94 0.09
N ALA A 15 -6.50 -6.07 -1.10
CA ALA A 15 -6.43 -7.32 -1.83
C ALA A 15 -5.00 -7.67 -2.23
N GLU A 16 -4.22 -6.65 -2.65
CA GLU A 16 -2.81 -6.88 -2.99
C GLU A 16 -2.03 -7.39 -1.80
N LEU A 17 -2.33 -6.90 -0.62
CA LEU A 17 -1.65 -7.30 0.60
C LEU A 17 -2.32 -8.49 1.28
N GLN A 18 -3.45 -8.94 0.75
CA GLN A 18 -4.21 -10.07 1.28
C GLN A 18 -4.65 -9.84 2.72
N ILE A 19 -5.13 -8.63 2.98
CA ILE A 19 -5.64 -8.25 4.30
C ILE A 19 -7.04 -7.66 4.11
N SER A 20 -7.75 -7.53 5.22
CA SER A 20 -9.08 -6.92 5.17
C SER A 20 -8.95 -5.41 5.01
N VAL A 21 -10.01 -4.77 4.52
CA VAL A 21 -10.03 -3.32 4.37
C VAL A 21 -9.86 -2.60 5.71
N PRO A 22 -10.55 -3.01 6.79
CA PRO A 22 -10.29 -2.38 8.08
C PRO A 22 -8.85 -2.48 8.54
N THR A 23 -8.20 -3.62 8.29
CA THR A 23 -6.79 -3.76 8.63
C THR A 23 -5.94 -2.82 7.78
N PHE A 24 -6.28 -2.68 6.49
CA PHE A 24 -5.58 -1.77 5.61
C PHE A 24 -5.59 -0.34 6.19
N TRP A 25 -6.78 0.13 6.59
CA TRP A 25 -6.91 1.48 7.13
C TRP A 25 -6.16 1.64 8.45
N ARG A 26 -6.18 0.60 9.29
CA ARG A 26 -5.44 0.65 10.54
C ARG A 26 -3.94 0.78 10.28
N TRP A 27 -3.44 0.05 9.29
CA TRP A 27 -2.02 0.12 8.96
C TRP A 27 -1.64 1.46 8.35
N VAL A 28 -2.55 2.10 7.64
CA VAL A 28 -2.31 3.46 7.16
C VAL A 28 -2.23 4.41 8.34
N SER A 29 -3.12 4.24 9.33
CA SER A 29 -3.14 5.11 10.50
C SER A 29 -1.88 4.99 11.35
N ASN A 30 -1.37 3.78 11.51
CA ASN A 30 -0.18 3.60 12.35
C ASN A 30 1.12 3.66 11.55
N GLU A 31 1.01 4.12 10.29
CA GLU A 31 2.16 4.37 9.43
C GLU A 31 2.89 3.11 8.98
N THR A 32 2.26 1.95 9.10
CA THR A 32 2.80 0.74 8.50
C THR A 32 2.73 0.84 6.98
N LEU A 33 1.65 1.44 6.47
CA LEU A 33 1.49 1.71 5.05
C LEU A 33 1.60 3.21 4.79
N PRO A 34 2.00 3.59 3.58
CA PRO A 34 2.12 5.02 3.25
C PRO A 34 0.76 5.70 3.24
N LYS A 35 0.80 7.00 3.44
CA LYS A 35 -0.42 7.80 3.38
C LYS A 35 -0.95 7.84 1.96
N ALA A 36 -2.26 7.95 1.85
CA ALA A 36 -2.90 7.99 0.54
C ALA A 36 -2.56 9.26 -0.20
N VAL A 37 -2.48 9.14 -1.52
CA VAL A 37 -2.46 10.30 -2.40
C VAL A 37 -3.90 10.77 -2.52
N LYS A 38 -4.14 12.04 -2.22
CA LYS A 38 -5.48 12.60 -2.30
C LYS A 38 -5.72 13.21 -3.66
N LEU A 39 -6.74 12.71 -4.34
CA LEU A 39 -7.10 13.21 -5.66
C LEU A 39 -8.57 13.59 -5.64
N GLY A 40 -8.84 14.89 -5.53
CA GLY A 40 -10.21 15.37 -5.57
C GLY A 40 -11.11 14.71 -4.54
N GLY A 41 -10.62 14.51 -3.34
CA GLY A 41 -11.40 13.87 -2.28
C GLY A 41 -11.32 12.37 -2.26
N MET A 42 -10.67 11.77 -3.25
CA MET A 42 -10.50 10.32 -3.27
C MET A 42 -9.12 9.94 -2.78
N SER A 43 -9.02 8.80 -2.13
CA SER A 43 -7.75 8.30 -1.63
C SER A 43 -7.27 7.18 -2.54
N ARG A 44 -6.01 7.27 -2.95
CA ARG A 44 -5.41 6.26 -3.82
C ARG A 44 -3.98 5.99 -3.38
N TRP A 45 -3.51 4.80 -3.68
CA TRP A 45 -2.14 4.40 -3.35
C TRP A 45 -1.46 3.89 -4.60
N PRO A 46 -0.29 4.45 -4.97
CA PRO A 46 0.48 3.86 -6.07
C PRO A 46 0.87 2.43 -5.70
N ARG A 47 0.68 1.52 -6.62
CA ARG A 47 0.97 0.11 -6.36
C ARG A 47 2.42 -0.10 -5.95
N SER A 48 3.33 0.65 -6.56
CA SER A 48 4.75 0.52 -6.25
C SER A 48 5.05 0.80 -4.78
N GLU A 49 4.31 1.75 -4.18
CA GLU A 49 4.53 2.08 -2.77
C GLU A 49 4.07 0.95 -1.86
N LEU A 50 2.98 0.28 -2.22
CA LEU A 50 2.53 -0.86 -1.43
C LEU A 50 3.48 -2.03 -1.57
N LEU A 51 3.99 -2.25 -2.77
CA LEU A 51 4.96 -3.32 -2.98
C LEU A 51 6.26 -3.05 -2.22
N ALA A 52 6.64 -1.78 -2.10
CA ALA A 52 7.84 -1.44 -1.34
C ALA A 52 7.71 -1.83 0.13
N VAL A 53 6.51 -1.75 0.69
CA VAL A 53 6.29 -2.18 2.07
C VAL A 53 6.57 -3.67 2.20
N ILE A 54 6.10 -4.45 1.23
CA ILE A 54 6.33 -5.89 1.23
C ILE A 54 7.83 -6.18 1.13
N GLU A 55 8.53 -5.46 0.26
CA GLU A 55 9.96 -5.69 0.08
C GLU A 55 10.74 -5.39 1.35
N ARG A 56 10.36 -4.32 2.06
CA ARG A 56 11.04 -4.01 3.32
C ARG A 56 10.78 -5.07 4.38
N ALA A 57 9.56 -5.59 4.42
CA ALA A 57 9.23 -6.65 5.37
C ALA A 57 10.02 -7.91 5.06
N LYS A 58 10.18 -8.23 3.77
CA LYS A 58 10.96 -9.39 3.37
C LYS A 58 12.43 -9.22 3.76
N ALA A 59 12.96 -8.02 3.59
CA ALA A 59 14.35 -7.76 3.95
C ALA A 59 14.57 -7.93 5.45
N LYS A 60 13.62 -7.46 6.26
CA LYS A 60 13.71 -7.63 7.70
C LYS A 60 13.69 -9.10 8.10
N ARG A 61 12.82 -9.88 7.45
CA ARG A 61 12.74 -11.30 7.73
C ARG A 61 14.05 -11.99 7.42
N ASP A 62 14.65 -11.64 6.29
CA ASP A 62 15.88 -12.27 5.85
C ASP A 62 17.06 -11.86 6.71
N ALA A 63 17.00 -10.69 7.31
CA ALA A 63 18.09 -10.20 8.15
C ALA A 63 18.04 -10.76 9.57
N ALA A 64 16.93 -11.34 9.94
CA ALA A 64 16.76 -11.85 11.31
C ALA A 64 17.58 -13.08 11.60
#